data_fae7c3d614e8770c181c618d620068b6
#
_entry.id   fae7c3d614e8770c181c618d620068b6
#
_cell.length_a   1.000
_cell.length_b   1.000
_cell.length_c   1.000
_cell.angle_alpha   90.00
_cell.angle_beta   90.00
_cell.angle_gamma   90.00
#
_symmetry.space_group_name_H-M   'P 1'
#
loop_
_entity.id
_entity.type
_entity.pdbx_description
1 polymer ?
#
loop_
_entity_poly.entity_id
_entity_poly.type
_entity_poly.pdbx_seq_one_letter_code
_entity_poly.pdbx_strand_id
1 'polypeptide(L)'
;MRRKDNAEMLRTRRSAEKPSRVVRAAKAGQLTTPDLVLLSLLAEKPMHGYMANLELERREVQDWAGISRPQVYYSMEKLASFGFIREAKEQEASAGPERNAYQTTAKGRAALADALEKEEWTVQRERPAFLTWMALSWQAKPRTVRKQLQRRELFLEKELAREKETLASILKEVGHAYHEAVWMVSLMIEQFETELRWVRRVAREIKKRGRAKNPEYAGAENG
;
A
#
# COMPACT_ATOMS: atom_id res chain seq x y z
N MET A 1 -13.29 -57.18 29.39
CA MET A 1 -13.56 -57.20 27.93
C MET A 1 -14.20 -55.85 27.57
N ARG A 2 -13.76 -55.13 26.61
CA ARG A 2 -14.11 -53.75 26.15
C ARG A 2 -13.29 -52.60 26.78
N ARG A 3 -12.07 -52.49 26.32
CA ARG A 3 -11.25 -51.24 26.33
C ARG A 3 -10.27 -51.29 25.15
N LYS A 4 -10.77 -51.29 23.89
CA LYS A 4 -9.88 -51.25 22.69
C LYS A 4 -10.39 -50.44 21.52
N ASP A 5 -11.54 -49.73 21.59
CA ASP A 5 -12.14 -49.11 20.41
C ASP A 5 -12.09 -47.57 20.37
N ASN A 6 -11.23 -46.90 21.19
CA ASN A 6 -11.19 -45.44 21.23
C ASN A 6 -9.86 -44.83 20.78
N ALA A 7 -8.98 -45.60 20.15
CA ALA A 7 -7.66 -45.13 19.71
C ALA A 7 -7.53 -44.91 18.19
N GLU A 8 -8.58 -45.24 17.38
CA GLU A 8 -8.48 -45.19 15.92
C GLU A 8 -9.20 -44.00 15.27
N MET A 9 -9.91 -43.18 16.08
CA MET A 9 -10.69 -42.02 15.60
C MET A 9 -9.98 -40.67 15.64
N LEU A 10 -8.71 -40.60 16.01
CA LEU A 10 -7.93 -39.35 16.14
C LEU A 10 -6.76 -39.25 15.15
N ARG A 11 -6.72 -40.02 14.06
CA ARG A 11 -5.65 -39.98 13.05
C ARG A 11 -6.04 -39.44 11.69
N THR A 12 -7.14 -38.73 11.53
CA THR A 12 -7.34 -37.88 10.35
C THR A 12 -6.80 -36.50 10.57
N ARG A 13 -5.49 -36.39 10.76
CA ARG A 13 -4.78 -35.12 10.53
C ARG A 13 -4.94 -34.79 9.04
N ARG A 14 -5.80 -33.79 8.74
CA ARG A 14 -5.82 -33.10 7.46
C ARG A 14 -4.39 -32.71 7.11
N SER A 15 -3.79 -33.45 6.20
CA SER A 15 -2.61 -33.00 5.47
C SER A 15 -3.02 -31.71 4.78
N ALA A 16 -2.49 -30.57 5.27
CA ALA A 16 -2.62 -29.32 4.55
C ALA A 16 -1.96 -29.55 3.19
N GLU A 17 -2.76 -29.72 2.16
CA GLU A 17 -2.33 -29.88 0.78
C GLU A 17 -1.47 -28.66 0.43
N LYS A 18 -0.17 -28.88 0.23
CA LYS A 18 0.74 -27.85 -0.28
C LYS A 18 0.19 -27.40 -1.62
N PRO A 19 -0.01 -26.09 -1.86
CA PRO A 19 -0.57 -25.61 -3.12
C PRO A 19 0.20 -26.22 -4.29
N SER A 20 -0.52 -26.68 -5.30
CA SER A 20 0.06 -27.37 -6.46
C SER A 20 1.13 -26.49 -7.13
N ARG A 21 2.12 -27.15 -7.75
CA ARG A 21 3.21 -26.47 -8.47
C ARG A 21 2.70 -25.49 -9.54
N VAL A 22 1.53 -25.74 -10.11
CA VAL A 22 0.85 -24.88 -11.09
C VAL A 22 0.30 -23.61 -10.43
N VAL A 23 -0.30 -23.69 -9.23
CA VAL A 23 -0.79 -22.52 -8.48
C VAL A 23 0.38 -21.65 -7.96
N ARG A 24 1.52 -22.29 -7.60
CA ARG A 24 2.76 -21.56 -7.28
C ARG A 24 3.36 -20.89 -8.52
N ALA A 25 3.34 -21.49 -9.69
CA ALA A 25 3.85 -20.90 -10.92
C ALA A 25 2.98 -19.71 -11.38
N ALA A 26 1.65 -19.79 -11.29
CA ALA A 26 0.75 -18.70 -11.61
C ALA A 26 0.92 -17.49 -10.67
N LYS A 27 1.13 -17.71 -9.36
CA LYS A 27 1.48 -16.64 -8.40
C LYS A 27 2.92 -16.13 -8.56
N ALA A 28 3.85 -16.96 -9.00
CA ALA A 28 5.26 -16.59 -9.19
C ALA A 28 5.48 -15.65 -10.39
N GLY A 29 4.58 -15.64 -11.38
CA GLY A 29 4.68 -14.76 -12.56
C GLY A 29 4.04 -13.38 -12.40
N GLN A 30 3.26 -13.14 -11.34
CA GLN A 30 2.60 -11.85 -11.14
C GLN A 30 3.52 -10.88 -10.41
N LEU A 31 3.84 -9.75 -11.06
CA LEU A 31 4.57 -8.65 -10.44
C LEU A 31 3.70 -7.97 -9.39
N THR A 32 4.31 -7.70 -8.22
CA THR A 32 3.68 -6.97 -7.12
C THR A 32 4.16 -5.52 -7.13
N THR A 33 3.51 -4.63 -6.38
CA THR A 33 3.92 -3.22 -6.27
C THR A 33 5.40 -3.07 -5.91
N PRO A 34 5.99 -3.79 -4.93
CA PRO A 34 7.43 -3.76 -4.69
C PRO A 34 8.28 -4.15 -5.90
N ASP A 35 7.85 -5.16 -6.67
CA ASP A 35 8.56 -5.59 -7.88
C ASP A 35 8.58 -4.48 -8.94
N LEU A 36 7.46 -3.82 -9.17
CA LEU A 36 7.34 -2.76 -10.17
C LEU A 36 8.16 -1.53 -9.79
N VAL A 37 8.11 -1.12 -8.53
CA VAL A 37 8.90 0.01 -8.02
C VAL A 37 10.39 -0.27 -8.14
N LEU A 38 10.85 -1.49 -7.80
CA LEU A 38 12.24 -1.87 -7.95
C LEU A 38 12.68 -1.95 -9.42
N LEU A 39 11.83 -2.49 -10.31
CA LEU A 39 12.13 -2.50 -11.74
C LEU A 39 12.30 -1.09 -12.28
N SER A 40 11.44 -0.16 -11.88
CA SER A 40 11.56 1.24 -12.25
C SER A 40 12.86 1.86 -11.73
N LEU A 41 13.12 1.73 -10.44
CA LEU A 41 14.30 2.29 -9.79
C LEU A 41 15.62 1.76 -10.39
N LEU A 42 15.73 0.44 -10.59
CA LEU A 42 16.91 -0.20 -11.17
C LEU A 42 17.04 0.00 -12.69
N ALA A 43 16.01 0.55 -13.34
CA ALA A 43 16.09 0.99 -14.74
C ALA A 43 16.75 2.37 -14.88
N GLU A 44 16.71 3.20 -13.85
CA GLU A 44 17.35 4.53 -13.83
C GLU A 44 18.88 4.40 -13.74
N LYS A 45 19.36 3.61 -12.78
CA LYS A 45 20.80 3.33 -12.57
C LYS A 45 21.00 2.02 -11.81
N PRO A 46 22.14 1.33 -11.99
CA PRO A 46 22.48 0.16 -11.20
C PRO A 46 22.63 0.51 -9.71
N MET A 47 22.10 -0.35 -8.82
CA MET A 47 22.18 -0.16 -7.36
C MET A 47 22.33 -1.48 -6.63
N HIS A 48 23.05 -1.45 -5.49
CA HIS A 48 23.03 -2.51 -4.49
C HIS A 48 21.72 -2.47 -3.69
N GLY A 49 21.34 -3.60 -3.06
CA GLY A 49 20.10 -3.68 -2.28
C GLY A 49 19.99 -2.63 -1.17
N TYR A 50 21.10 -2.36 -0.47
CA TYR A 50 21.16 -1.30 0.53
C TYR A 50 20.89 0.10 -0.07
N MET A 51 21.54 0.42 -1.20
CA MET A 51 21.33 1.71 -1.87
C MET A 51 19.91 1.85 -2.43
N ALA A 52 19.33 0.75 -2.94
CA ALA A 52 17.92 0.75 -3.35
C ALA A 52 17.00 1.09 -2.18
N ASN A 53 17.21 0.51 -0.98
CA ASN A 53 16.44 0.87 0.21
C ASN A 53 16.58 2.33 0.59
N LEU A 54 17.79 2.89 0.60
CA LEU A 54 18.02 4.31 0.91
C LEU A 54 17.31 5.22 -0.09
N GLU A 55 17.37 4.87 -1.38
CA GLU A 55 16.70 5.67 -2.42
C GLU A 55 15.17 5.59 -2.31
N LEU A 56 14.62 4.43 -1.96
CA LEU A 56 13.18 4.28 -1.70
C LEU A 56 12.74 5.06 -0.47
N GLU A 57 13.57 5.13 0.58
CA GLU A 57 13.30 5.97 1.75
C GLU A 57 13.36 7.45 1.40
N ARG A 58 14.38 7.89 0.65
CA ARG A 58 14.48 9.28 0.19
C ARG A 58 13.27 9.73 -0.63
N ARG A 59 12.68 8.82 -1.41
CA ARG A 59 11.47 9.06 -2.23
C ARG A 59 10.16 8.80 -1.47
N GLU A 60 10.22 8.57 -0.15
CA GLU A 60 9.05 8.32 0.70
C GLU A 60 8.13 7.19 0.17
N VAL A 61 8.72 6.16 -0.48
CA VAL A 61 7.96 5.09 -1.15
C VAL A 61 7.08 4.30 -0.18
N GLN A 62 7.44 4.26 1.10
CA GLN A 62 6.61 3.62 2.12
C GLN A 62 5.25 4.32 2.26
N ASP A 63 5.18 5.64 2.09
CA ASP A 63 3.97 6.43 2.29
C ASP A 63 2.97 6.27 1.15
N TRP A 64 3.45 6.19 -0.11
CA TRP A 64 2.56 6.09 -1.26
C TRP A 64 2.43 4.67 -1.85
N ALA A 65 3.37 3.75 -1.60
CA ALA A 65 3.32 2.37 -2.08
C ALA A 65 3.29 1.31 -0.97
N GLY A 66 3.50 1.70 0.30
CA GLY A 66 3.43 0.79 1.44
C GLY A 66 4.53 -0.29 1.44
N ILE A 67 5.72 0.00 0.89
CA ILE A 67 6.80 -0.97 0.71
C ILE A 67 7.73 -0.94 1.92
N SER A 68 7.93 -2.10 2.56
CA SER A 68 8.87 -2.30 3.65
C SER A 68 10.26 -2.78 3.16
N ARG A 69 11.32 -2.51 3.93
CA ARG A 69 12.68 -2.98 3.63
C ARG A 69 12.79 -4.50 3.35
N PRO A 70 12.16 -5.41 4.12
CA PRO A 70 12.21 -6.83 3.80
C PRO A 70 11.60 -7.19 2.43
N GLN A 71 10.55 -6.47 2.01
CA GLN A 71 9.93 -6.69 0.70
C GLN A 71 10.88 -6.30 -0.44
N VAL A 72 11.74 -5.30 -0.26
CA VAL A 72 12.74 -4.91 -1.25
C VAL A 72 13.70 -6.05 -1.54
N TYR A 73 14.30 -6.66 -0.51
CA TYR A 73 15.22 -7.78 -0.69
C TYR A 73 14.54 -9.01 -1.31
N TYR A 74 13.35 -9.35 -0.83
CA TYR A 74 12.57 -10.44 -1.41
C TYR A 74 12.26 -10.20 -2.90
N SER A 75 11.89 -8.98 -3.26
CA SER A 75 11.61 -8.62 -4.66
C SER A 75 12.88 -8.65 -5.52
N MET A 76 14.03 -8.24 -5.00
CA MET A 76 15.31 -8.35 -5.73
C MET A 76 15.64 -9.81 -6.06
N GLU A 77 15.57 -10.71 -5.09
CA GLU A 77 15.79 -12.15 -5.31
C GLU A 77 14.79 -12.72 -6.35
N LYS A 78 13.52 -12.39 -6.20
CA LYS A 78 12.46 -12.79 -7.10
C LYS A 78 12.73 -12.30 -8.53
N LEU A 79 13.00 -11.01 -8.71
CA LEU A 79 13.23 -10.39 -10.02
C LEU A 79 14.51 -10.95 -10.70
N ALA A 80 15.56 -11.20 -9.92
CA ALA A 80 16.78 -11.87 -10.42
C ALA A 80 16.48 -13.29 -10.90
N SER A 81 15.70 -14.07 -10.14
CA SER A 81 15.31 -15.42 -10.51
C SER A 81 14.50 -15.51 -11.80
N PHE A 82 13.75 -14.46 -12.13
CA PHE A 82 13.01 -14.35 -13.40
C PHE A 82 13.81 -13.72 -14.53
N GLY A 83 15.04 -13.27 -14.26
CA GLY A 83 15.88 -12.56 -15.23
C GLY A 83 15.35 -11.16 -15.61
N PHE A 84 14.54 -10.56 -14.75
CA PHE A 84 14.03 -9.20 -14.94
C PHE A 84 15.05 -8.15 -14.48
N ILE A 85 15.92 -8.52 -13.55
CA ILE A 85 17.13 -7.78 -13.19
C ILE A 85 18.34 -8.70 -13.34
N ARG A 86 19.51 -8.12 -13.51
CA ARG A 86 20.80 -8.81 -13.58
C ARG A 86 21.85 -8.01 -12.83
N GLU A 87 22.93 -8.66 -12.44
CA GLU A 87 24.13 -7.97 -11.96
C GLU A 87 24.68 -7.03 -13.04
N ALA A 88 24.97 -5.80 -12.65
CA ALA A 88 25.66 -4.86 -13.49
C ALA A 88 27.13 -5.26 -13.58
N LYS A 89 27.75 -5.14 -14.75
CA LYS A 89 29.20 -5.28 -14.89
C LYS A 89 29.85 -4.16 -14.08
N GLU A 90 30.82 -4.52 -13.23
CA GLU A 90 31.55 -3.58 -12.38
C GLU A 90 32.07 -2.39 -13.20
N GLN A 91 31.57 -1.20 -12.86
CA GLN A 91 32.31 0.03 -13.02
C GLN A 91 32.68 0.45 -11.60
N GLU A 92 33.97 0.27 -11.26
CA GLU A 92 34.69 0.71 -10.08
C GLU A 92 34.13 0.32 -8.70
N ALA A 93 34.86 -0.54 -8.04
CA ALA A 93 34.60 -1.07 -6.71
C ALA A 93 34.46 0.03 -5.66
N SER A 94 33.26 0.26 -5.16
CA SER A 94 33.11 0.82 -3.82
C SER A 94 33.26 -0.31 -2.81
N ALA A 95 34.22 -0.20 -1.91
CA ALA A 95 34.50 -1.14 -0.85
C ALA A 95 33.33 -1.22 0.13
N GLY A 96 32.51 -2.29 0.05
CA GLY A 96 31.41 -2.59 0.96
C GLY A 96 31.06 -4.07 0.94
N PRO A 97 30.40 -4.62 1.99
CA PRO A 97 30.08 -6.03 2.10
C PRO A 97 29.07 -6.54 1.07
N GLU A 98 28.27 -5.68 0.43
CA GLU A 98 27.35 -6.04 -0.66
C GLU A 98 28.04 -5.78 -2.02
N ARG A 99 28.49 -6.85 -2.68
CA ARG A 99 29.33 -6.77 -3.88
C ARG A 99 28.58 -6.62 -5.20
N ASN A 100 27.25 -6.83 -5.24
CA ASN A 100 26.53 -6.94 -6.50
C ASN A 100 25.49 -5.82 -6.67
N ALA A 101 25.77 -4.88 -7.58
CA ALA A 101 24.78 -3.93 -8.06
C ALA A 101 23.87 -4.59 -9.11
N TYR A 102 22.59 -4.35 -9.07
CA TYR A 102 21.61 -4.87 -10.02
C TYR A 102 21.08 -3.77 -10.93
N GLN A 103 20.73 -4.15 -12.16
CA GLN A 103 20.07 -3.28 -13.15
C GLN A 103 18.93 -4.02 -13.82
N THR A 104 17.89 -3.28 -14.23
CA THR A 104 16.75 -3.82 -14.97
C THR A 104 17.14 -4.24 -16.38
N THR A 105 16.78 -5.47 -16.77
CA THR A 105 17.01 -5.99 -18.12
C THR A 105 15.98 -5.49 -19.13
N ALA A 106 16.21 -5.71 -20.43
CA ALA A 106 15.19 -5.46 -21.45
C ALA A 106 13.89 -6.24 -21.18
N LYS A 107 14.01 -7.51 -20.73
CA LYS A 107 12.87 -8.34 -20.30
C LYS A 107 12.14 -7.73 -19.11
N GLY A 108 12.88 -7.19 -18.13
CA GLY A 108 12.28 -6.51 -16.97
C GLY A 108 11.56 -5.24 -17.35
N ARG A 109 12.12 -4.43 -18.25
CA ARG A 109 11.46 -3.23 -18.80
C ARG A 109 10.15 -3.55 -19.52
N ALA A 110 10.16 -4.58 -20.37
CA ALA A 110 8.94 -5.03 -21.06
C ALA A 110 7.87 -5.49 -20.03
N ALA A 111 8.27 -6.31 -19.04
CA ALA A 111 7.35 -6.77 -18.01
C ALA A 111 6.77 -5.63 -17.13
N LEU A 112 7.56 -4.57 -16.87
CA LEU A 112 7.09 -3.37 -16.19
C LEU A 112 6.07 -2.62 -17.07
N ALA A 113 6.37 -2.39 -18.35
CA ALA A 113 5.45 -1.73 -19.29
C ALA A 113 4.12 -2.49 -19.38
N ASP A 114 4.16 -3.81 -19.63
CA ASP A 114 2.96 -4.67 -19.70
C ASP A 114 2.12 -4.60 -18.40
N ALA A 115 2.80 -4.51 -17.25
CA ALA A 115 2.10 -4.43 -15.96
C ALA A 115 1.41 -3.08 -15.77
N LEU A 116 1.93 -1.99 -16.34
CA LEU A 116 1.35 -0.64 -16.25
C LEU A 116 0.17 -0.42 -17.21
N GLU A 117 0.00 -1.28 -18.23
CA GLU A 117 -1.15 -1.24 -19.14
C GLU A 117 -2.45 -1.79 -18.53
N LYS A 118 -2.38 -2.43 -17.37
CA LYS A 118 -3.54 -3.07 -16.76
C LYS A 118 -4.57 -2.05 -16.30
N GLU A 119 -5.84 -2.29 -16.66
CA GLU A 119 -6.99 -1.46 -16.31
C GLU A 119 -7.18 -1.31 -14.80
N GLU A 120 -6.80 -2.33 -14.02
CA GLU A 120 -6.94 -2.34 -12.56
C GLU A 120 -6.29 -1.15 -11.85
N TRP A 121 -5.30 -0.49 -12.46
CA TRP A 121 -4.69 0.73 -11.90
C TRP A 121 -5.64 1.93 -11.83
N THR A 122 -6.61 1.97 -12.73
CA THR A 122 -7.48 3.15 -12.91
C THR A 122 -8.91 2.93 -12.43
N VAL A 123 -9.33 1.68 -12.22
CA VAL A 123 -10.71 1.34 -11.82
C VAL A 123 -10.82 0.89 -10.36
N GLN A 124 -9.74 0.89 -9.60
CA GLN A 124 -9.70 0.45 -8.22
C GLN A 124 -10.30 1.50 -7.28
N ARG A 125 -11.18 1.06 -6.36
CA ARG A 125 -11.76 1.92 -5.33
C ARG A 125 -11.07 1.73 -4.00
N GLU A 126 -10.51 2.80 -3.46
CA GLU A 126 -9.98 2.84 -2.11
C GLU A 126 -11.09 2.66 -1.05
N ARG A 127 -10.75 1.97 0.05
CA ARG A 127 -11.67 1.73 1.18
C ARG A 127 -11.02 2.18 2.49
N PRO A 128 -10.94 3.49 2.76
CA PRO A 128 -10.29 4.00 3.97
C PRO A 128 -10.99 3.51 5.24
N ALA A 129 -10.22 3.12 6.25
CA ALA A 129 -10.73 2.68 7.54
C ALA A 129 -11.62 3.74 8.23
N PHE A 130 -11.35 5.02 7.99
CA PHE A 130 -12.15 6.13 8.50
C PHE A 130 -13.60 6.10 8.00
N LEU A 131 -13.85 5.70 6.75
CA LEU A 131 -15.22 5.55 6.23
C LEU A 131 -15.98 4.44 6.95
N THR A 132 -15.32 3.30 7.21
CA THR A 132 -15.92 2.21 8.01
C THR A 132 -16.24 2.69 9.42
N TRP A 133 -15.31 3.38 10.07
CA TRP A 133 -15.56 3.97 11.38
C TRP A 133 -16.74 4.96 11.33
N MET A 134 -16.81 5.82 10.34
CA MET A 134 -17.89 6.81 10.18
C MET A 134 -19.25 6.11 10.04
N ALA A 135 -19.35 5.07 9.23
CA ALA A 135 -20.57 4.28 9.05
C ALA A 135 -21.06 3.66 10.37
N LEU A 136 -20.15 3.21 11.23
CA LEU A 136 -20.46 2.59 12.52
C LEU A 136 -20.52 3.58 13.71
N SER A 137 -20.14 4.83 13.51
CA SER A 137 -19.98 5.84 14.57
C SER A 137 -21.27 6.19 15.31
N TRP A 138 -22.44 5.85 14.76
CA TRP A 138 -23.74 6.05 15.41
C TRP A 138 -23.90 5.22 16.69
N GLN A 139 -23.15 4.12 16.83
CA GLN A 139 -23.10 3.27 18.03
C GLN A 139 -22.12 3.81 19.08
N ALA A 140 -21.24 4.74 18.73
CA ALA A 140 -20.27 5.29 19.65
C ALA A 140 -20.87 6.40 20.53
N LYS A 141 -20.33 6.55 21.75
CA LYS A 141 -20.73 7.65 22.65
C LYS A 141 -20.49 9.00 21.96
N PRO A 142 -21.36 10.00 22.13
CA PRO A 142 -21.24 11.31 21.47
C PRO A 142 -19.89 12.01 21.74
N ARG A 143 -19.34 11.86 22.94
CA ARG A 143 -18.02 12.38 23.31
C ARG A 143 -16.91 11.70 22.48
N THR A 144 -17.02 10.39 22.24
CA THR A 144 -16.05 9.63 21.45
C THR A 144 -16.09 10.09 19.98
N VAL A 145 -17.29 10.30 19.43
CA VAL A 145 -17.45 10.75 18.05
C VAL A 145 -16.75 12.09 17.84
N ARG A 146 -17.01 13.07 18.71
CA ARG A 146 -16.34 14.38 18.64
C ARG A 146 -14.82 14.27 18.75
N LYS A 147 -14.32 13.46 19.70
CA LYS A 147 -12.88 13.25 19.89
C LYS A 147 -12.21 12.62 18.67
N GLN A 148 -12.88 11.68 17.99
CA GLN A 148 -12.32 11.04 16.80
C GLN A 148 -12.35 11.95 15.58
N LEU A 149 -13.40 12.77 15.40
CA LEU A 149 -13.41 13.79 14.36
C LEU A 149 -12.29 14.82 14.56
N GLN A 150 -12.08 15.28 15.79
CA GLN A 150 -10.98 16.20 16.12
C GLN A 150 -9.60 15.57 15.85
N ARG A 151 -9.42 14.27 16.19
CA ARG A 151 -8.18 13.56 15.89
C ARG A 151 -7.93 13.44 14.39
N ARG A 152 -9.01 13.17 13.61
CA ARG A 152 -8.90 13.10 12.16
C ARG A 152 -8.56 14.47 11.57
N GLU A 153 -9.15 15.54 12.06
CA GLU A 153 -8.82 16.91 11.66
C GLU A 153 -7.33 17.24 11.89
N LEU A 154 -6.82 17.03 13.10
CA LEU A 154 -5.42 17.26 13.43
C LEU A 154 -4.45 16.40 12.59
N PHE A 155 -4.82 15.14 12.34
CA PHE A 155 -4.05 14.28 11.45
C PHE A 155 -3.97 14.86 10.04
N LEU A 156 -5.12 15.23 9.45
CA LEU A 156 -5.18 15.78 8.10
C LEU A 156 -4.42 17.12 7.98
N GLU A 157 -4.47 17.99 8.98
CA GLU A 157 -3.70 19.22 9.01
C GLU A 157 -2.19 18.95 8.96
N LYS A 158 -1.73 17.98 9.76
CA LYS A 158 -0.33 17.58 9.80
C LYS A 158 0.14 16.99 8.47
N GLU A 159 -0.64 16.04 7.91
CA GLU A 159 -0.29 15.41 6.64
C GLU A 159 -0.31 16.43 5.50
N LEU A 160 -1.31 17.33 5.46
CA LEU A 160 -1.38 18.40 4.47
C LEU A 160 -0.16 19.33 4.51
N ALA A 161 0.32 19.70 5.70
CA ALA A 161 1.53 20.51 5.85
C ALA A 161 2.76 19.77 5.31
N ARG A 162 2.91 18.47 5.66
CA ARG A 162 4.01 17.63 5.18
C ARG A 162 4.00 17.51 3.65
N GLU A 163 2.85 17.21 3.05
CA GLU A 163 2.77 17.04 1.59
C GLU A 163 3.08 18.36 0.85
N LYS A 164 2.72 19.52 1.42
CA LYS A 164 3.08 20.83 0.83
C LYS A 164 4.60 21.07 0.88
N GLU A 165 5.28 20.66 1.94
CA GLU A 165 6.73 20.70 2.05
C GLU A 165 7.39 19.75 1.04
N THR A 166 6.89 18.52 0.93
CA THR A 166 7.34 17.52 -0.05
C THR A 166 7.18 18.05 -1.47
N LEU A 167 6.02 18.64 -1.81
CA LEU A 167 5.80 19.25 -3.13
C LEU A 167 6.81 20.34 -3.45
N ALA A 168 7.09 21.23 -2.48
CA ALA A 168 8.08 22.28 -2.66
C ALA A 168 9.49 21.73 -2.88
N SER A 169 9.87 20.66 -2.18
CA SER A 169 11.14 19.96 -2.36
C SER A 169 11.26 19.32 -3.75
N ILE A 170 10.21 18.62 -4.19
CA ILE A 170 10.18 17.98 -5.51
C ILE A 170 10.27 19.02 -6.62
N LEU A 171 9.51 20.11 -6.53
CA LEU A 171 9.55 21.20 -7.53
C LEU A 171 10.95 21.83 -7.63
N LYS A 172 11.67 21.96 -6.51
CA LYS A 172 13.04 22.45 -6.49
C LYS A 172 14.03 21.46 -7.14
N GLU A 173 13.83 20.14 -6.92
CA GLU A 173 14.69 19.08 -7.48
C GLU A 173 14.46 18.92 -8.98
N VAL A 174 13.20 18.88 -9.41
CA VAL A 174 12.79 18.62 -10.80
C VAL A 174 12.87 19.87 -11.69
N GLY A 175 12.62 21.04 -11.12
CA GLY A 175 12.68 22.35 -11.83
C GLY A 175 11.46 22.68 -12.69
N HIS A 176 10.40 21.84 -12.72
CA HIS A 176 9.16 22.09 -13.46
C HIS A 176 7.96 21.34 -12.86
N ALA A 177 6.74 21.75 -13.23
CA ALA A 177 5.50 21.17 -12.70
C ALA A 177 4.99 19.93 -13.49
N TYR A 178 5.66 19.51 -14.55
CA TYR A 178 5.21 18.44 -15.46
C TYR A 178 5.91 17.10 -15.18
N HIS A 179 5.97 16.72 -13.91
CA HIS A 179 6.60 15.49 -13.46
C HIS A 179 5.60 14.65 -12.65
N GLU A 180 5.64 13.33 -12.81
CA GLU A 180 4.71 12.40 -12.17
C GLU A 180 4.67 12.55 -10.64
N ALA A 181 5.82 12.76 -10.00
CA ALA A 181 5.88 12.98 -8.56
C ALA A 181 5.13 14.27 -8.14
N VAL A 182 5.20 15.35 -8.95
CA VAL A 182 4.45 16.59 -8.70
C VAL A 182 2.95 16.33 -8.81
N TRP A 183 2.51 15.61 -9.83
CA TRP A 183 1.09 15.29 -10.01
C TRP A 183 0.56 14.40 -8.91
N MET A 184 1.34 13.39 -8.50
CA MET A 184 0.97 12.47 -7.40
C MET A 184 0.78 13.23 -6.09
N VAL A 185 1.75 14.05 -5.68
CA VAL A 185 1.67 14.81 -4.43
C VAL A 185 0.59 15.89 -4.51
N SER A 186 0.38 16.52 -5.66
CA SER A 186 -0.73 17.47 -5.87
C SER A 186 -2.09 16.81 -5.66
N LEU A 187 -2.29 15.58 -6.17
CA LEU A 187 -3.52 14.82 -5.94
C LEU A 187 -3.74 14.53 -4.46
N MET A 188 -2.69 14.12 -3.72
CA MET A 188 -2.77 13.86 -2.28
C MET A 188 -3.14 15.13 -1.50
N ILE A 189 -2.55 16.28 -1.84
CA ILE A 189 -2.90 17.58 -1.25
C ILE A 189 -4.38 17.89 -1.46
N GLU A 190 -4.88 17.77 -2.68
CA GLU A 190 -6.30 18.04 -3.00
C GLU A 190 -7.24 17.09 -2.25
N GLN A 191 -6.89 15.82 -2.11
CA GLN A 191 -7.64 14.84 -1.34
C GLN A 191 -7.69 15.21 0.15
N PHE A 192 -6.55 15.54 0.77
CA PHE A 192 -6.49 15.95 2.16
C PHE A 192 -7.25 17.25 2.42
N GLU A 193 -7.14 18.25 1.55
CA GLU A 193 -7.90 19.51 1.67
C GLU A 193 -9.40 19.26 1.56
N THR A 194 -9.81 18.38 0.67
CA THR A 194 -11.23 18.02 0.50
C THR A 194 -11.77 17.28 1.72
N GLU A 195 -11.04 16.29 2.22
CA GLU A 195 -11.44 15.55 3.42
C GLU A 195 -11.45 16.46 4.65
N LEU A 196 -10.46 17.33 4.82
CA LEU A 196 -10.38 18.28 5.94
C LEU A 196 -11.59 19.25 5.95
N ARG A 197 -11.95 19.81 4.80
CA ARG A 197 -13.17 20.63 4.67
C ARG A 197 -14.41 19.83 5.07
N TRP A 198 -14.51 18.58 4.64
CA TRP A 198 -15.64 17.71 4.95
C TRP A 198 -15.70 17.37 6.45
N VAL A 199 -14.59 16.96 7.06
CA VAL A 199 -14.50 16.64 8.51
C VAL A 199 -14.92 17.84 9.37
N ARG A 200 -14.43 19.05 9.04
CA ARG A 200 -14.82 20.31 9.72
C ARG A 200 -16.30 20.59 9.63
N ARG A 201 -16.89 20.37 8.45
CA ARG A 201 -18.34 20.51 8.26
C ARG A 201 -19.11 19.51 9.12
N VAL A 202 -18.75 18.22 9.06
CA VAL A 202 -19.42 17.17 9.86
C VAL A 202 -19.27 17.43 11.35
N ALA A 203 -18.09 17.87 11.82
CA ALA A 203 -17.87 18.20 13.23
C ALA A 203 -18.81 19.30 13.75
N ARG A 204 -19.17 20.30 12.91
CA ARG A 204 -20.17 21.33 13.25
C ARG A 204 -21.59 20.78 13.25
N GLU A 205 -21.90 19.86 12.36
CA GLU A 205 -23.25 19.34 12.11
C GLU A 205 -23.59 18.10 12.95
N ILE A 206 -22.61 17.43 13.53
CA ILE A 206 -22.80 16.15 14.22
C ILE A 206 -23.81 16.19 15.36
N LYS A 207 -24.06 17.37 15.93
CA LYS A 207 -25.09 17.58 16.96
C LYS A 207 -26.52 17.43 16.44
N LYS A 208 -26.69 17.62 15.11
CA LYS A 208 -28.00 17.50 14.42
C LYS A 208 -28.29 16.07 13.97
N ARG A 209 -27.40 15.12 14.30
CA ARG A 209 -27.50 13.74 13.87
C ARG A 209 -28.82 13.13 14.31
N GLY A 210 -29.61 12.68 13.34
CA GLY A 210 -30.83 11.88 13.53
C GLY A 210 -30.61 10.43 13.08
N ARG A 211 -31.35 9.50 13.66
CA ARG A 211 -31.45 8.14 13.11
C ARG A 211 -32.29 8.17 11.84
N ALA A 212 -31.91 7.38 10.84
CA ALA A 212 -32.78 7.13 9.70
C ALA A 212 -34.09 6.47 10.22
N LYS A 213 -35.24 7.03 9.87
CA LYS A 213 -36.51 6.37 10.10
C LYS A 213 -36.60 5.23 9.09
N ASN A 214 -36.43 3.99 9.54
CA ASN A 214 -36.72 2.84 8.69
C ASN A 214 -38.20 2.47 8.90
N PRO A 215 -39.08 2.58 7.90
CA PRO A 215 -40.49 2.27 8.02
C PRO A 215 -40.76 0.83 8.45
N GLU A 216 -39.84 -0.11 8.10
CA GLU A 216 -40.01 -1.53 8.41
C GLU A 216 -39.76 -1.88 9.89
N TYR A 217 -39.06 -1.03 10.64
CA TYR A 217 -38.79 -1.26 12.07
C TYR A 217 -39.63 -0.39 13.01
N ALA A 218 -40.46 0.48 12.49
CA ALA A 218 -41.34 1.34 13.29
C ALA A 218 -42.49 0.59 13.99
N GLY A 219 -42.72 -0.67 13.64
CA GLY A 219 -43.75 -1.53 14.22
C GLY A 219 -43.32 -2.49 15.31
N ALA A 220 -42.00 -2.62 15.59
CA ALA A 220 -41.48 -3.65 16.51
C ALA A 220 -41.32 -3.16 17.98
N GLU A 221 -41.57 -1.88 18.27
CA GLU A 221 -41.43 -1.33 19.65
C GLU A 221 -42.76 -1.29 20.44
N ASN A 222 -43.87 -1.83 19.91
CA ASN A 222 -45.19 -1.86 20.57
C ASN A 222 -45.74 -3.31 20.74
N GLY A 223 -44.88 -4.27 21.00
CA GLY A 223 -45.27 -5.63 21.36
C GLY A 223 -44.64 -6.07 22.68
#